data_b23eb211e09ed1aa1d81d911a75de68c
#
_entry.id   b23eb211e09ed1aa1d81d911a75de68c
#
_cell.length_a   1.000
_cell.length_b   1.000
_cell.length_c   1.000
_cell.angle_alpha   90.00
_cell.angle_beta   90.00
_cell.angle_gamma   90.00
#
_symmetry.space_group_name_H-M   'P 1'
#
loop_
_entity.id
_entity.type
_entity.pdbx_description
1 polymer ?
#
loop_
_entity_poly.entity_id
_entity_poly.type
_entity_poly.pdbx_seq_one_letter_code
_entity_poly.pdbx_strand_id
1 'polypeptide(L)'
;GKAVSVLSVVKDAAERLNDAKDFNTFTVNNSQESAFSATSTTSARAGSNNITVSQIAQEQRSVSNAFASETNAFNANPVTVSISVGSSNPTTTDITVTDASLQGTVSAINAANLGVTAEIVDTGAASDRYRIQLIGETGAENAFTLTSSDSALTFSSVQTATDAQLNVNGIDFTRSSNVIDDVLTGVTLSLNTVTSGTANLSINQDDSQARANIVSHVLSP
;
A
#
# COMPACT_ATOMS: atom_id res chain seq x y z
N GLY A 1 -47.89 30.19 12.55
CA GLY A 1 -47.10 30.54 11.45
C GLY A 1 -45.78 31.19 11.71
N LYS A 2 -45.73 32.41 12.28
CA LYS A 2 -44.46 33.14 12.44
C LYS A 2 -43.53 32.54 13.51
N ALA A 3 -44.04 31.88 14.55
CA ALA A 3 -43.26 31.26 15.60
C ALA A 3 -42.49 29.99 15.11
N VAL A 4 -43.08 29.26 14.16
CA VAL A 4 -42.47 28.07 13.60
C VAL A 4 -41.31 28.44 12.66
N SER A 5 -41.42 29.52 11.88
CA SER A 5 -40.34 29.93 10.98
C SER A 5 -39.14 30.54 11.73
N VAL A 6 -39.33 31.22 12.86
CA VAL A 6 -38.27 31.73 13.72
C VAL A 6 -37.50 30.56 14.40
N LEU A 7 -38.23 29.55 14.87
CA LEU A 7 -37.62 28.36 15.47
C LEU A 7 -36.81 27.56 14.46
N SER A 8 -37.30 27.47 13.21
CA SER A 8 -36.60 26.82 12.12
C SER A 8 -35.28 27.53 11.75
N VAL A 9 -35.30 28.88 11.70
CA VAL A 9 -34.10 29.68 11.41
C VAL A 9 -33.05 29.57 12.51
N VAL A 10 -33.47 29.56 13.79
CA VAL A 10 -32.54 29.37 14.93
C VAL A 10 -31.95 27.95 14.93
N LYS A 11 -32.73 26.94 14.59
CA LYS A 11 -32.26 25.55 14.49
C LYS A 11 -31.27 25.40 13.33
N ASP A 12 -31.55 25.98 12.17
CA ASP A 12 -30.62 25.95 11.01
C ASP A 12 -29.33 26.70 11.31
N ALA A 13 -29.36 27.82 12.03
CA ALA A 13 -28.18 28.54 12.46
C ALA A 13 -27.33 27.74 13.48
N ALA A 14 -27.99 27.03 14.41
CA ALA A 14 -27.30 26.16 15.37
C ALA A 14 -26.67 24.91 14.69
N GLU A 15 -27.36 24.32 13.73
CA GLU A 15 -26.84 23.22 12.93
C GLU A 15 -25.64 23.67 12.08
N ARG A 16 -25.67 24.82 11.47
CA ARG A 16 -24.56 25.40 10.70
C ARG A 16 -23.38 25.78 11.58
N LEU A 17 -23.57 26.20 12.81
CA LEU A 17 -22.51 26.44 13.77
C LEU A 17 -21.83 25.13 14.25
N ASN A 18 -22.58 24.04 14.38
CA ASN A 18 -22.05 22.72 14.63
C ASN A 18 -21.29 22.19 13.41
N ASP A 19 -21.82 22.40 12.22
CA ASP A 19 -21.16 22.03 10.96
C ASP A 19 -19.87 22.84 10.75
N ALA A 20 -19.81 24.11 11.19
CA ALA A 20 -18.59 24.92 11.09
C ALA A 20 -17.46 24.41 11.99
N LYS A 21 -17.74 23.65 13.05
CA LYS A 21 -16.71 22.95 13.84
C LYS A 21 -16.17 21.70 13.11
N ASP A 22 -16.98 21.09 12.23
CA ASP A 22 -16.60 19.96 11.42
C ASP A 22 -15.83 20.38 10.14
N PHE A 23 -15.85 21.66 9.79
CA PHE A 23 -15.12 22.24 8.67
C PHE A 23 -13.71 22.74 9.00
N ASN A 24 -13.09 22.23 10.06
CA ASN A 24 -11.66 22.43 10.28
C ASN A 24 -10.88 21.68 9.21
N THR A 25 -10.69 22.31 8.05
CA THR A 25 -9.81 21.80 7.01
C THR A 25 -8.38 22.19 7.35
N PHE A 26 -7.47 21.26 7.11
CA PHE A 26 -6.05 21.48 7.29
C PHE A 26 -5.37 21.52 5.93
N THR A 27 -4.46 22.46 5.74
CA THR A 27 -3.54 22.46 4.61
C THR A 27 -2.26 21.77 5.01
N VAL A 28 -1.70 21.01 4.09
CA VAL A 28 -0.48 20.24 4.30
C VAL A 28 0.59 20.77 3.36
N ASN A 29 1.73 21.18 3.92
CA ASN A 29 2.92 21.60 3.17
C ASN A 29 4.03 20.61 3.42
N ASN A 30 4.53 19.99 2.37
CA ASN A 30 5.55 18.96 2.39
C ASN A 30 6.79 19.45 1.62
N SER A 31 7.93 19.48 2.28
CA SER A 31 9.19 19.94 1.65
C SER A 31 9.74 18.94 0.62
N GLN A 32 9.27 17.70 0.61
CA GLN A 32 9.70 16.65 -0.31
C GLN A 32 8.51 15.85 -0.87
N GLU A 33 7.69 16.50 -1.68
CA GLU A 33 6.47 15.91 -2.26
C GLU A 33 6.73 14.71 -3.17
N SER A 34 7.91 14.63 -3.77
CA SER A 34 8.30 13.48 -4.60
C SER A 34 8.64 12.24 -3.77
N ALA A 35 9.03 12.40 -2.51
CA ALA A 35 9.36 11.28 -1.62
C ALA A 35 8.13 10.68 -0.97
N PHE A 36 7.20 11.49 -0.52
CA PHE A 36 5.95 11.03 0.07
C PHE A 36 4.86 12.09 -0.07
N SER A 37 3.62 11.67 0.03
CA SER A 37 2.46 12.55 0.13
C SER A 37 1.77 12.36 1.47
N ALA A 38 1.02 13.36 1.90
CA ALA A 38 0.25 13.32 3.14
C ALA A 38 -1.13 13.90 2.91
N THR A 39 -2.14 13.25 3.48
CA THR A 39 -3.51 13.74 3.55
C THR A 39 -3.91 13.87 5.00
N SER A 40 -4.71 14.89 5.32
CA SER A 40 -5.19 15.13 6.67
C SER A 40 -6.70 15.01 6.76
N THR A 41 -7.17 14.55 7.92
CA THR A 41 -8.58 14.57 8.28
C THR A 41 -8.84 15.73 9.26
N THR A 42 -10.11 15.93 9.64
CA THR A 42 -10.50 16.95 10.64
C THR A 42 -9.91 16.69 12.02
N SER A 43 -9.44 15.47 12.31
CA SER A 43 -8.77 15.11 13.57
C SER A 43 -7.27 15.41 13.60
N ALA A 44 -6.70 15.89 12.49
CA ALA A 44 -5.29 16.26 12.42
C ALA A 44 -4.97 17.42 13.38
N ARG A 45 -3.72 17.50 13.81
CA ARG A 45 -3.23 18.57 14.68
C ARG A 45 -2.29 19.47 13.89
N ALA A 46 -2.49 20.78 14.00
CA ALA A 46 -1.58 21.78 13.44
C ALA A 46 -0.19 21.64 14.06
N GLY A 47 0.82 21.81 13.26
CA GLY A 47 2.21 21.79 13.71
C GLY A 47 3.18 21.44 12.59
N SER A 48 4.45 21.55 12.90
CA SER A 48 5.56 21.18 12.03
C SER A 48 6.09 19.82 12.46
N ASN A 49 6.26 18.93 11.48
CA ASN A 49 6.69 17.55 11.72
C ASN A 49 7.94 17.25 10.90
N ASN A 50 8.92 16.62 11.52
CA ASN A 50 10.13 16.17 10.87
C ASN A 50 9.99 14.70 10.50
N ILE A 51 10.12 14.38 9.21
CA ILE A 51 9.92 13.03 8.68
C ILE A 51 11.15 12.64 7.87
N THR A 52 11.75 11.51 8.23
CA THR A 52 12.81 10.88 7.47
C THR A 52 12.34 9.49 7.05
N VAL A 53 12.27 9.24 5.76
CA VAL A 53 11.99 7.91 5.22
C VAL A 53 13.31 7.30 4.79
N SER A 54 13.73 6.25 5.46
CA SER A 54 15.00 5.55 5.19
C SER A 54 14.83 4.31 4.31
N GLN A 55 13.62 3.77 4.24
CA GLN A 55 13.29 2.61 3.43
C GLN A 55 11.79 2.60 3.13
N ILE A 56 11.41 2.25 1.91
CA ILE A 56 10.01 1.99 1.58
C ILE A 56 9.70 0.50 1.70
N ALA A 57 8.43 0.17 1.92
CA ALA A 57 7.98 -1.20 1.86
C ALA A 57 7.99 -1.68 0.41
N GLN A 58 8.44 -2.92 0.20
CA GLN A 58 8.47 -3.57 -1.11
C GLN A 58 7.92 -4.97 -0.99
N GLU A 59 7.31 -5.45 -2.07
CA GLU A 59 6.98 -6.85 -2.27
C GLU A 59 8.22 -7.61 -2.75
N GLN A 60 8.27 -8.90 -2.45
CA GLN A 60 9.22 -9.79 -3.10
C GLN A 60 8.76 -10.09 -4.52
N ARG A 61 9.72 -10.13 -5.45
CA ARG A 61 9.54 -10.62 -6.81
C ARG A 61 10.52 -11.75 -7.07
N SER A 62 10.02 -12.83 -7.63
CA SER A 62 10.83 -13.99 -8.01
C SER A 62 10.51 -14.39 -9.43
N VAL A 63 11.50 -14.94 -10.13
CA VAL A 63 11.33 -15.37 -11.52
C VAL A 63 11.81 -16.81 -11.68
N SER A 64 11.15 -17.54 -12.55
CA SER A 64 11.56 -18.88 -12.92
C SER A 64 12.67 -18.86 -13.95
N ASN A 65 13.32 -20.00 -14.14
CA ASN A 65 14.08 -20.27 -15.35
C ASN A 65 13.18 -20.18 -16.59
N ALA A 66 13.78 -20.13 -17.78
CA ALA A 66 13.07 -19.90 -19.04
C ALA A 66 12.58 -21.22 -19.66
N PHE A 67 11.45 -21.12 -20.36
CA PHE A 67 10.80 -22.25 -21.06
C PHE A 67 10.44 -21.84 -22.48
N ALA A 68 10.44 -22.82 -23.38
CA ALA A 68 10.10 -22.60 -24.79
C ALA A 68 8.59 -22.43 -25.01
N SER A 69 7.75 -22.98 -24.15
CA SER A 69 6.28 -22.99 -24.29
C SER A 69 5.61 -22.72 -22.95
N GLU A 70 4.52 -21.97 -22.99
CA GLU A 70 3.68 -21.74 -21.82
C GLU A 70 2.63 -22.83 -21.62
N THR A 71 2.33 -23.60 -22.65
CA THR A 71 1.27 -24.64 -22.64
C THR A 71 1.77 -26.07 -22.65
N ASN A 72 3.00 -26.31 -23.15
CA ASN A 72 3.60 -27.63 -23.14
C ASN A 72 4.03 -28.01 -21.73
N ALA A 73 3.65 -29.22 -21.31
CA ALA A 73 4.07 -29.74 -20.01
C ALA A 73 5.56 -30.00 -19.96
N PHE A 74 6.21 -29.55 -18.90
CA PHE A 74 7.62 -29.87 -18.61
C PHE A 74 7.78 -31.19 -17.84
N ASN A 75 6.65 -31.76 -17.36
CA ASN A 75 6.58 -33.08 -16.77
C ASN A 75 5.29 -33.77 -17.19
N ALA A 76 5.36 -35.06 -17.53
CA ALA A 76 4.19 -35.85 -17.92
C ALA A 76 3.26 -36.15 -16.73
N ASN A 77 3.76 -36.11 -15.51
CA ASN A 77 3.05 -36.38 -14.28
C ASN A 77 2.80 -35.08 -13.49
N PRO A 78 1.81 -35.07 -12.58
CA PRO A 78 1.63 -33.93 -11.66
C PRO A 78 2.89 -33.65 -10.87
N VAL A 79 3.14 -32.36 -10.63
CA VAL A 79 4.24 -31.88 -9.77
C VAL A 79 3.68 -31.22 -8.52
N THR A 80 4.45 -31.24 -7.45
CA THR A 80 4.11 -30.51 -6.23
C THR A 80 4.95 -29.24 -6.15
N VAL A 81 4.28 -28.11 -5.94
CA VAL A 81 4.91 -26.83 -5.69
C VAL A 81 4.67 -26.49 -4.23
N SER A 82 5.75 -26.24 -3.47
CA SER A 82 5.67 -25.86 -2.07
C SER A 82 6.00 -24.38 -1.93
N ILE A 83 5.07 -23.61 -1.38
CA ILE A 83 5.24 -22.18 -1.12
C ILE A 83 5.29 -21.97 0.39
N SER A 84 6.36 -21.34 0.86
CA SER A 84 6.54 -20.97 2.25
C SER A 84 6.53 -19.45 2.35
N VAL A 85 5.56 -18.90 3.09
CA VAL A 85 5.38 -17.44 3.27
C VAL A 85 5.68 -17.08 4.71
N GLY A 86 6.51 -16.07 4.91
CA GLY A 86 6.91 -15.56 6.21
C GLY A 86 8.42 -15.62 6.40
N SER A 87 8.98 -14.66 7.15
CA SER A 87 10.40 -14.65 7.49
C SER A 87 10.67 -15.16 8.91
N SER A 88 9.87 -14.72 9.89
CA SER A 88 10.06 -15.12 11.30
C SER A 88 9.30 -16.40 11.67
N ASN A 89 8.16 -16.64 11.07
CA ASN A 89 7.33 -17.83 11.31
C ASN A 89 6.67 -18.30 10.01
N PRO A 90 7.43 -18.92 9.09
CA PRO A 90 6.93 -19.26 7.78
C PRO A 90 5.88 -20.36 7.84
N THR A 91 4.84 -20.20 7.02
CA THR A 91 3.79 -21.19 6.78
C THR A 91 3.99 -21.80 5.39
N THR A 92 4.14 -23.11 5.32
CA THR A 92 4.36 -23.84 4.07
C THR A 92 3.07 -24.49 3.61
N THR A 93 2.75 -24.30 2.34
CA THR A 93 1.60 -24.92 1.67
C THR A 93 2.08 -25.68 0.46
N ASP A 94 1.67 -26.95 0.34
CA ASP A 94 1.96 -27.80 -0.81
C ASP A 94 0.77 -27.73 -1.78
N ILE A 95 1.09 -27.48 -3.05
CA ILE A 95 0.10 -27.34 -4.14
C ILE A 95 0.38 -28.44 -5.16
N THR A 96 -0.62 -29.26 -5.44
CA THR A 96 -0.53 -30.24 -6.52
C THR A 96 -0.89 -29.55 -7.84
N VAL A 97 0.06 -29.55 -8.78
CA VAL A 97 -0.11 -29.02 -10.12
C VAL A 97 -0.32 -30.19 -11.07
N THR A 98 -1.57 -30.42 -11.45
CA THR A 98 -1.93 -31.56 -12.33
C THR A 98 -1.54 -31.33 -13.79
N ASP A 99 -1.65 -30.08 -14.24
CA ASP A 99 -1.12 -29.63 -15.54
C ASP A 99 0.25 -29.01 -15.33
N ALA A 100 1.30 -29.77 -15.53
CA ALA A 100 2.69 -29.37 -15.32
C ALA A 100 3.22 -28.55 -16.50
N SER A 101 2.44 -27.61 -17.01
CA SER A 101 2.86 -26.53 -17.90
C SER A 101 3.03 -25.23 -17.09
N LEU A 102 3.57 -24.19 -17.71
CA LEU A 102 3.61 -22.87 -17.06
C LEU A 102 2.21 -22.36 -16.76
N GLN A 103 1.28 -22.53 -17.71
CA GLN A 103 -0.10 -22.10 -17.56
C GLN A 103 -0.81 -22.83 -16.42
N GLY A 104 -0.64 -24.14 -16.31
CA GLY A 104 -1.20 -24.94 -15.22
C GLY A 104 -0.60 -24.58 -13.86
N THR A 105 0.70 -24.32 -13.82
CA THR A 105 1.41 -23.91 -12.60
C THR A 105 0.91 -22.55 -12.11
N VAL A 106 0.83 -21.56 -12.99
CA VAL A 106 0.32 -20.22 -12.67
C VAL A 106 -1.12 -20.30 -12.14
N SER A 107 -1.99 -21.07 -12.81
CA SER A 107 -3.37 -21.24 -12.37
C SER A 107 -3.46 -21.85 -10.97
N ALA A 108 -2.66 -22.87 -10.70
CA ALA A 108 -2.65 -23.55 -9.40
C ALA A 108 -2.15 -22.62 -8.27
N ILE A 109 -1.10 -21.86 -8.51
CA ILE A 109 -0.57 -20.90 -7.53
C ILE A 109 -1.61 -19.82 -7.22
N ASN A 110 -2.22 -19.23 -8.24
CA ASN A 110 -3.21 -18.17 -8.05
C ASN A 110 -4.46 -18.68 -7.33
N ALA A 111 -4.89 -19.90 -7.61
CA ALA A 111 -6.05 -20.52 -6.96
C ALA A 111 -5.82 -20.79 -5.46
N ALA A 112 -4.58 -20.92 -5.03
CA ALA A 112 -4.23 -21.21 -3.64
C ALA A 112 -4.41 -20.00 -2.71
N ASN A 113 -4.46 -18.78 -3.23
CA ASN A 113 -4.68 -17.54 -2.47
C ASN A 113 -3.73 -17.40 -1.26
N LEU A 114 -2.44 -17.52 -1.50
CA LEU A 114 -1.41 -17.48 -0.45
C LEU A 114 -0.76 -16.10 -0.30
N GLY A 115 -1.29 -15.08 -0.97
CA GLY A 115 -0.65 -13.74 -1.03
C GLY A 115 0.49 -13.68 -2.07
N VAL A 116 0.69 -14.75 -2.83
CA VAL A 116 1.63 -14.80 -3.95
C VAL A 116 0.85 -14.91 -5.24
N THR A 117 1.05 -13.96 -6.14
CA THR A 117 0.42 -13.93 -7.46
C THR A 117 1.44 -14.39 -8.50
N ALA A 118 1.01 -15.25 -9.40
CA ALA A 118 1.83 -15.76 -10.49
C ALA A 118 1.34 -15.25 -11.84
N GLU A 119 2.27 -14.96 -12.74
CA GLU A 119 1.98 -14.59 -14.12
C GLU A 119 3.06 -15.13 -15.05
N ILE A 120 2.69 -15.34 -16.33
CA ILE A 120 3.64 -15.71 -17.36
C ILE A 120 4.14 -14.45 -18.04
N VAL A 121 5.46 -14.33 -18.17
CA VAL A 121 6.13 -13.22 -18.86
C VAL A 121 6.76 -13.76 -20.12
N ASP A 122 6.42 -13.13 -21.26
CA ASP A 122 7.10 -13.35 -22.53
C ASP A 122 8.25 -12.35 -22.63
N THR A 123 9.47 -12.84 -22.56
CA THR A 123 10.66 -11.99 -22.60
C THR A 123 11.02 -11.51 -24.01
N GLY A 124 10.40 -12.10 -25.06
CA GLY A 124 10.73 -11.82 -26.45
C GLY A 124 12.02 -12.48 -26.94
N ALA A 125 12.62 -13.37 -26.11
CA ALA A 125 13.82 -14.10 -26.52
C ALA A 125 13.52 -15.01 -27.74
N ALA A 126 14.54 -15.28 -28.54
CA ALA A 126 14.41 -16.11 -29.75
C ALA A 126 14.08 -17.56 -29.43
N SER A 127 14.52 -18.07 -28.27
CA SER A 127 14.20 -19.39 -27.74
C SER A 127 14.04 -19.28 -26.21
N ASP A 128 13.29 -20.20 -25.60
CA ASP A 128 13.02 -20.20 -24.17
C ASP A 128 12.59 -18.82 -23.67
N ARG A 129 11.52 -18.31 -24.27
CA ARG A 129 11.09 -16.92 -24.08
C ARG A 129 10.15 -16.70 -22.90
N TYR A 130 9.63 -17.76 -22.29
CA TYR A 130 8.60 -17.68 -21.25
C TYR A 130 9.17 -17.95 -19.87
N ARG A 131 8.80 -17.13 -18.91
CA ARG A 131 9.12 -17.30 -17.50
C ARG A 131 7.88 -17.10 -16.67
N ILE A 132 7.84 -17.70 -15.48
CA ILE A 132 6.85 -17.34 -14.47
C ILE A 132 7.46 -16.24 -13.60
N GLN A 133 6.69 -15.18 -13.36
CA GLN A 133 6.98 -14.17 -12.36
C GLN A 133 6.05 -14.38 -11.17
N LEU A 134 6.61 -14.39 -9.96
CA LEU A 134 5.88 -14.44 -8.70
C LEU A 134 6.00 -13.09 -8.01
N ILE A 135 4.86 -12.57 -7.55
CA ILE A 135 4.78 -11.27 -6.87
C ILE A 135 4.09 -11.50 -5.53
N GLY A 136 4.79 -11.17 -4.44
CA GLY A 136 4.24 -11.22 -3.10
C GLY A 136 3.55 -9.93 -2.69
N GLU A 137 3.12 -9.85 -1.46
CA GLU A 137 2.61 -8.63 -0.84
C GLU A 137 3.78 -7.84 -0.22
N THR A 138 3.59 -6.53 -0.03
CA THR A 138 4.59 -5.66 0.58
C THR A 138 4.82 -6.05 2.04
N GLY A 139 6.07 -5.87 2.50
CA GLY A 139 6.44 -6.12 3.87
C GLY A 139 7.34 -7.34 4.04
N ALA A 140 8.29 -7.26 4.96
CA ALA A 140 9.30 -8.28 5.18
C ALA A 140 8.72 -9.65 5.57
N GLU A 141 7.61 -9.67 6.33
CA GLU A 141 6.94 -10.91 6.73
C GLU A 141 6.21 -11.61 5.58
N ASN A 142 6.03 -10.93 4.45
CA ASN A 142 5.43 -11.52 3.25
C ASN A 142 6.49 -12.10 2.29
N ALA A 143 7.74 -12.15 2.70
CA ALA A 143 8.78 -12.87 1.97
C ALA A 143 8.40 -14.34 1.81
N PHE A 144 8.71 -14.92 0.65
CA PHE A 144 8.32 -16.29 0.35
C PHE A 144 9.44 -17.04 -0.36
N THR A 145 9.37 -18.36 -0.27
CA THR A 145 10.17 -19.27 -1.07
C THR A 145 9.24 -20.23 -1.80
N LEU A 146 9.60 -20.58 -3.03
CA LEU A 146 8.88 -21.58 -3.79
C LEU A 146 9.86 -22.64 -4.27
N THR A 147 9.52 -23.89 -4.00
CA THR A 147 10.26 -25.05 -4.48
C THR A 147 9.32 -25.97 -5.26
N SER A 148 9.85 -26.61 -6.28
CA SER A 148 9.13 -27.60 -7.09
C SER A 148 9.71 -28.98 -6.88
N SER A 149 8.86 -29.99 -6.90
CA SER A 149 9.31 -31.40 -6.90
C SER A 149 10.03 -31.78 -8.20
N ASP A 150 9.84 -30.99 -9.26
CA ASP A 150 10.54 -31.17 -10.54
C ASP A 150 11.68 -30.16 -10.65
N SER A 151 12.91 -30.64 -10.85
CA SER A 151 14.11 -29.82 -11.01
C SER A 151 14.11 -28.96 -12.28
N ALA A 152 13.23 -29.23 -13.25
CA ALA A 152 13.07 -28.40 -14.44
C ALA A 152 12.50 -27.00 -14.13
N LEU A 153 11.80 -26.84 -13.01
CA LEU A 153 11.23 -25.56 -12.56
C LEU A 153 11.95 -25.07 -11.31
N THR A 154 12.65 -23.96 -11.42
CA THR A 154 13.37 -23.32 -10.34
C THR A 154 13.06 -21.83 -10.29
N PHE A 155 13.13 -21.23 -9.12
CA PHE A 155 12.87 -19.81 -8.93
C PHE A 155 14.03 -19.12 -8.21
N SER A 156 14.26 -17.87 -8.57
CA SER A 156 15.20 -16.99 -7.87
C SER A 156 14.53 -15.65 -7.55
N SER A 157 14.88 -15.11 -6.38
CA SER A 157 14.39 -13.79 -5.97
C SER A 157 15.16 -12.70 -6.71
N VAL A 158 14.43 -11.77 -7.34
CA VAL A 158 14.99 -10.60 -8.03
C VAL A 158 14.71 -9.30 -7.30
N GLN A 159 13.77 -9.30 -6.36
CA GLN A 159 13.48 -8.18 -5.46
C GLN A 159 13.14 -8.76 -4.09
N THR A 160 13.75 -8.20 -3.04
CA THR A 160 13.54 -8.63 -1.66
C THR A 160 12.36 -7.91 -1.05
N ALA A 161 11.51 -8.63 -0.30
CA ALA A 161 10.46 -8.02 0.51
C ALA A 161 11.08 -7.19 1.65
N THR A 162 10.62 -5.96 1.80
CA THR A 162 11.09 -5.05 2.84
C THR A 162 9.93 -4.33 3.51
N ASP A 163 10.13 -3.91 4.76
CA ASP A 163 9.24 -3.01 5.47
C ASP A 163 9.58 -1.55 5.17
N ALA A 164 8.59 -0.68 5.31
CA ALA A 164 8.85 0.75 5.39
C ALA A 164 9.51 1.08 6.73
N GLN A 165 10.55 1.90 6.71
CA GLN A 165 11.24 2.42 7.89
C GLN A 165 11.27 3.94 7.81
N LEU A 166 10.73 4.59 8.83
CA LEU A 166 10.67 6.03 8.88
C LEU A 166 10.86 6.51 10.32
N ASN A 167 11.34 7.73 10.43
CA ASN A 167 11.44 8.46 11.70
C ASN A 167 10.50 9.67 11.62
N VAL A 168 9.65 9.81 12.60
CA VAL A 168 8.70 10.93 12.72
C VAL A 168 8.93 11.60 14.08
N ASN A 169 9.40 12.84 14.04
CA ASN A 169 9.65 13.63 15.26
C ASN A 169 10.56 12.93 16.28
N GLY A 170 11.57 12.20 15.81
CA GLY A 170 12.53 11.49 16.64
C GLY A 170 12.14 10.07 17.02
N ILE A 171 10.97 9.58 16.56
CA ILE A 171 10.48 8.23 16.85
C ILE A 171 10.60 7.36 15.61
N ASP A 172 11.21 6.20 15.75
CA ASP A 172 11.34 5.23 14.67
C ASP A 172 10.10 4.36 14.55
N PHE A 173 9.63 4.20 13.32
CA PHE A 173 8.50 3.35 12.98
C PHE A 173 8.89 2.37 11.89
N THR A 174 8.38 1.15 12.00
CA THR A 174 8.47 0.10 10.98
C THR A 174 7.08 -0.33 10.61
N ARG A 175 6.74 -0.33 9.31
CA ARG A 175 5.42 -0.70 8.80
C ARG A 175 5.55 -1.61 7.59
N SER A 176 4.61 -2.51 7.41
CA SER A 176 4.60 -3.44 6.27
C SER A 176 4.03 -2.82 4.98
N SER A 177 3.51 -1.61 5.04
CA SER A 177 2.88 -0.91 3.92
C SER A 177 3.46 0.49 3.78
N ASN A 178 3.39 1.04 2.56
CA ASN A 178 3.75 2.42 2.28
C ASN A 178 2.63 3.41 2.56
N VAL A 179 1.41 2.94 2.83
CA VAL A 179 0.28 3.76 3.25
C VAL A 179 0.17 3.63 4.76
N ILE A 180 0.45 4.71 5.48
CA ILE A 180 0.64 4.71 6.93
C ILE A 180 -0.25 5.78 7.56
N ASP A 181 -1.20 5.36 8.37
CA ASP A 181 -2.22 6.23 8.97
C ASP A 181 -2.17 6.29 10.51
N ASP A 182 -1.16 5.68 11.13
CA ASP A 182 -1.07 5.48 12.57
C ASP A 182 0.20 6.05 13.21
N VAL A 183 0.90 6.96 12.53
CA VAL A 183 2.12 7.59 13.05
C VAL A 183 1.95 9.08 13.38
N LEU A 184 0.99 9.75 12.75
CA LEU A 184 0.56 11.12 13.07
C LEU A 184 -0.96 11.16 13.13
N THR A 185 -1.51 11.69 14.21
CA THR A 185 -2.96 11.77 14.42
C THR A 185 -3.65 12.46 13.25
N GLY A 186 -4.63 11.78 12.64
CA GLY A 186 -5.43 12.31 11.56
C GLY A 186 -4.69 12.51 10.23
N VAL A 187 -3.52 11.94 10.08
CA VAL A 187 -2.70 12.05 8.87
C VAL A 187 -2.42 10.68 8.29
N THR A 188 -2.60 10.55 6.99
CA THR A 188 -2.18 9.37 6.22
C THR A 188 -0.99 9.76 5.36
N LEU A 189 0.12 9.05 5.55
CA LEU A 189 1.32 9.17 4.73
C LEU A 189 1.30 8.11 3.63
N SER A 190 1.66 8.49 2.43
CA SER A 190 1.85 7.58 1.30
C SER A 190 3.30 7.71 0.82
N LEU A 191 4.10 6.69 1.07
CA LEU A 191 5.52 6.70 0.77
C LEU A 191 5.77 6.29 -0.68
N ASN A 192 6.60 7.04 -1.38
CA ASN A 192 6.99 6.75 -2.76
C ASN A 192 8.47 6.38 -2.86
N THR A 193 9.33 7.13 -2.17
CA THR A 193 10.77 6.87 -2.14
C THR A 193 11.36 7.38 -0.83
N VAL A 194 12.63 7.09 -0.58
CA VAL A 194 13.34 7.63 0.57
C VAL A 194 13.50 9.15 0.47
N THR A 195 13.50 9.83 1.61
CA THR A 195 13.75 11.27 1.66
C THR A 195 15.25 11.56 1.49
N SER A 196 15.57 12.76 1.02
CA SER A 196 16.92 13.30 1.10
C SER A 196 17.07 13.97 2.46
N GLY A 197 17.71 13.28 3.42
CA GLY A 197 17.75 13.75 4.80
C GLY A 197 16.35 13.83 5.42
N THR A 198 16.13 14.83 6.25
CA THR A 198 14.86 15.06 6.96
C THR A 198 13.97 15.99 6.15
N ALA A 199 12.74 15.56 5.88
CA ALA A 199 11.69 16.38 5.30
C ALA A 199 10.89 17.08 6.40
N ASN A 200 10.28 18.20 6.07
CA ASN A 200 9.35 18.91 6.95
C ASN A 200 7.93 18.80 6.40
N LEU A 201 7.01 18.34 7.22
CA LEU A 201 5.58 18.30 6.95
C LEU A 201 4.88 19.27 7.90
N SER A 202 4.42 20.40 7.38
CA SER A 202 3.66 21.38 8.13
C SER A 202 2.18 21.17 7.92
N ILE A 203 1.44 21.08 9.01
CA ILE A 203 -0.02 20.97 9.01
C ILE A 203 -0.55 22.27 9.59
N ASN A 204 -1.30 23.03 8.80
CA ASN A 204 -1.85 24.31 9.19
C ASN A 204 -3.36 24.29 9.08
N GLN A 205 -4.01 24.87 10.07
CA GLN A 205 -5.46 25.01 10.02
C GLN A 205 -5.82 26.04 8.96
N ASP A 206 -6.74 25.66 8.07
CA ASP A 206 -7.27 26.56 7.06
C ASP A 206 -8.47 27.32 7.64
N ASP A 207 -8.23 28.51 8.15
CA ASP A 207 -9.26 29.38 8.71
C ASP A 207 -10.07 30.14 7.66
N SER A 208 -9.68 30.10 6.38
CA SER A 208 -10.28 30.92 5.35
C SER A 208 -11.76 30.60 5.10
N GLN A 209 -12.13 29.32 5.06
CA GLN A 209 -13.53 28.91 4.90
C GLN A 209 -14.36 29.14 6.16
N ALA A 210 -13.80 28.91 7.34
CA ALA A 210 -14.46 29.19 8.60
C ALA A 210 -14.74 30.69 8.76
N ARG A 211 -13.80 31.55 8.42
CA ARG A 211 -13.98 33.01 8.41
C ARG A 211 -15.02 33.49 7.40
N ALA A 212 -14.99 32.94 6.18
CA ALA A 212 -15.96 33.24 5.14
C ALA A 212 -17.38 32.86 5.56
N ASN A 213 -17.55 31.69 6.19
CA ASN A 213 -18.84 31.23 6.69
C ASN A 213 -19.34 32.07 7.87
N ILE A 214 -18.48 32.49 8.78
CA ILE A 214 -18.81 33.37 9.91
C ILE A 214 -19.21 34.74 9.41
N VAL A 215 -18.49 35.33 8.47
CA VAL A 215 -18.82 36.63 7.86
C VAL A 215 -20.14 36.56 7.10
N SER A 216 -20.40 35.49 6.36
CA SER A 216 -21.66 35.24 5.67
C SER A 216 -22.85 35.16 6.66
N HIS A 217 -22.68 34.61 7.84
CA HIS A 217 -23.69 34.52 8.89
C HIS A 217 -23.96 35.84 9.59
N VAL A 218 -22.93 36.65 9.81
CA VAL A 218 -23.07 37.96 10.46
C VAL A 218 -23.73 38.98 9.54
N LEU A 219 -23.55 38.85 8.22
CA LEU A 219 -24.10 39.78 7.22
C LEU A 219 -25.48 39.39 6.66
N SER A 220 -26.02 38.22 7.03
CA SER A 220 -27.37 37.78 6.68
C SER A 220 -28.35 38.21 7.78
N PRO A 221 -29.24 39.19 7.55
CA PRO A 221 -30.26 39.58 8.55
C PRO A 221 -31.33 38.51 8.74
#